data_56365e7abc842dd38d79c2979223f78a
#
_entry.id   56365e7abc842dd38d79c2979223f78a
#
_cell.length_a   1.000
_cell.length_b   1.000
_cell.length_c   1.000
_cell.angle_alpha   90.00
_cell.angle_beta   90.00
_cell.angle_gamma   90.00
#
_symmetry.space_group_name_H-M   'P 1'
#
loop_
_entity.id
_entity.type
_entity.pdbx_description
1 polymer ?
#
loop_
_entity_poly.entity_id
_entity_poly.type
_entity_poly.pdbx_seq_one_letter_code
_entity_poly.pdbx_strand_id
1 'polypeptide(L)'
;MAERVCPWWLGYLLANPLRCLMYEPVKILAPHVREGMIVLEPGPGMGFFTLELARLVGPSGRVIAVDVQPRMIDGLKRRAIKAEVLDRVDARLVSADSMGLAGLAGTVEFTLAFAMVHELPSIGRFFAEVAEVSKPGACLLLAEPRGHVNTVQFEAELKSASEAGFSLVDRPSVRRSHAALLRKL
;
A
#
# COMPACT_ATOMS: atom_id res chain seq x y z
N MET A 1 -13.09 13.06 17.33
CA MET A 1 -11.62 13.25 17.16
C MET A 1 -11.38 13.40 15.67
N ALA A 2 -10.80 14.51 15.24
CA ALA A 2 -10.58 14.76 13.81
C ALA A 2 -9.64 13.69 13.25
N GLU A 3 -10.09 13.03 12.19
CA GLU A 3 -9.32 12.06 11.44
C GLU A 3 -8.01 12.71 10.95
N ARG A 4 -6.88 12.13 11.33
CA ARG A 4 -5.55 12.58 10.90
C ARG A 4 -5.22 12.04 9.51
N VAL A 5 -6.11 12.25 8.56
CA VAL A 5 -5.84 11.88 7.16
C VAL A 5 -4.96 12.95 6.52
N CYS A 6 -3.91 12.54 5.84
CA CYS A 6 -3.00 13.44 5.14
C CYS A 6 -3.77 14.40 4.21
N PRO A 7 -3.63 15.74 4.31
CA PRO A 7 -4.33 16.66 3.45
C PRO A 7 -4.03 16.42 1.97
N TRP A 8 -5.06 16.43 1.12
CA TRP A 8 -4.94 16.11 -0.33
C TRP A 8 -3.91 16.97 -1.09
N TRP A 9 -3.69 18.22 -0.67
CA TRP A 9 -2.69 19.09 -1.31
C TRP A 9 -1.25 18.62 -1.09
N LEU A 10 -0.97 17.91 0.02
CA LEU A 10 0.29 17.21 0.25
C LEU A 10 0.50 16.07 -0.77
N GLY A 11 -0.58 15.52 -1.34
CA GLY A 11 -0.51 14.50 -2.39
C GLY A 11 0.32 14.94 -3.59
N TYR A 12 0.26 16.23 -3.99
CA TYR A 12 1.13 16.78 -5.05
C TYR A 12 2.60 16.78 -4.65
N LEU A 13 2.89 17.10 -3.38
CA LEU A 13 4.26 17.05 -2.87
C LEU A 13 4.76 15.59 -2.75
N LEU A 14 3.89 14.71 -2.29
CA LEU A 14 4.17 13.28 -2.16
C LEU A 14 4.29 12.57 -3.52
N ALA A 15 3.68 13.10 -4.57
CA ALA A 15 3.78 12.61 -5.94
C ALA A 15 4.92 13.28 -6.74
N ASN A 16 5.68 14.21 -6.13
CA ASN A 16 6.77 14.92 -6.78
C ASN A 16 7.90 13.94 -7.16
N PRO A 17 8.45 14.01 -8.39
CA PRO A 17 9.59 13.19 -8.81
C PRO A 17 10.83 13.33 -7.92
N LEU A 18 11.00 14.45 -7.20
CA LEU A 18 12.07 14.59 -6.20
C LEU A 18 11.96 13.57 -5.05
N ARG A 19 10.79 12.97 -4.82
CA ARG A 19 10.63 11.88 -3.86
C ARG A 19 11.40 10.61 -4.29
N CYS A 20 11.67 10.44 -5.59
CA CYS A 20 12.56 9.38 -6.09
C CYS A 20 13.99 9.50 -5.55
N LEU A 21 14.44 10.70 -5.11
CA LEU A 21 15.72 10.87 -4.42
C LEU A 21 15.71 10.32 -3.00
N MET A 22 14.52 10.20 -2.39
CA MET A 22 14.36 9.64 -1.05
C MET A 22 13.99 8.15 -1.09
N TYR A 23 13.13 7.76 -2.02
CA TYR A 23 12.67 6.39 -2.20
C TYR A 23 12.88 5.99 -3.65
N GLU A 24 13.53 4.86 -3.88
CA GLU A 24 13.67 4.24 -5.19
C GLU A 24 12.58 3.14 -5.33
N PRO A 25 11.40 3.44 -5.91
CA PRO A 25 10.28 2.51 -5.93
C PRO A 25 10.64 1.15 -6.53
N VAL A 26 11.43 1.16 -7.61
CA VAL A 26 11.90 -0.08 -8.26
C VAL A 26 12.68 -0.96 -7.28
N LYS A 27 13.65 -0.40 -6.55
CA LYS A 27 14.45 -1.17 -5.58
C LYS A 27 13.62 -1.74 -4.42
N ILE A 28 12.57 -1.00 -4.02
CA ILE A 28 11.68 -1.44 -2.95
C ILE A 28 10.73 -2.54 -3.42
N LEU A 29 10.22 -2.45 -4.66
CA LEU A 29 9.12 -3.27 -5.15
C LEU A 29 9.58 -4.48 -5.97
N ALA A 30 10.61 -4.35 -6.83
CA ALA A 30 11.04 -5.40 -7.73
C ALA A 30 11.44 -6.73 -7.05
N PRO A 31 11.94 -6.76 -5.80
CA PRO A 31 12.16 -8.03 -5.10
C PRO A 31 10.89 -8.83 -4.81
N HIS A 32 9.72 -8.18 -4.79
CA HIS A 32 8.46 -8.72 -4.29
C HIS A 32 7.37 -8.84 -5.36
N VAL A 33 7.44 -8.03 -6.42
CA VAL A 33 6.39 -7.94 -7.45
C VAL A 33 6.88 -8.55 -8.76
N ARG A 34 6.04 -9.37 -9.39
CA ARG A 34 6.29 -10.02 -10.67
C ARG A 34 5.14 -9.78 -11.64
N GLU A 35 5.41 -9.98 -12.92
CA GLU A 35 4.40 -9.92 -13.97
C GLU A 35 3.24 -10.89 -13.69
N GLY A 36 2.03 -10.47 -13.97
CA GLY A 36 0.79 -11.21 -13.75
C GLY A 36 0.20 -11.12 -12.34
N MET A 37 0.94 -10.57 -11.36
CA MET A 37 0.44 -10.49 -9.98
C MET A 37 -0.76 -9.56 -9.82
N ILE A 38 -1.63 -9.91 -8.88
CA ILE A 38 -2.64 -9.02 -8.31
C ILE A 38 -2.05 -8.39 -7.04
N VAL A 39 -1.90 -7.08 -7.05
CA VAL A 39 -1.30 -6.29 -5.97
C VAL A 39 -2.34 -5.36 -5.35
N LEU A 40 -2.35 -5.26 -4.02
CA LEU A 40 -3.14 -4.29 -3.26
C LEU A 40 -2.25 -3.15 -2.76
N GLU A 41 -2.69 -1.92 -2.97
CA GLU A 41 -2.07 -0.71 -2.44
C GLU A 41 -3.11 0.15 -1.74
N PRO A 42 -3.25 0.04 -0.41
CA PRO A 42 -4.04 0.97 0.40
C PRO A 42 -3.29 2.29 0.58
N GLY A 43 -4.01 3.41 0.44
CA GLY A 43 -3.43 4.76 0.57
C GLY A 43 -2.41 5.11 -0.53
N PRO A 44 -2.72 4.89 -1.83
CA PRO A 44 -1.81 5.13 -2.95
C PRO A 44 -1.44 6.61 -3.10
N GLY A 45 -2.20 7.51 -2.47
CA GLY A 45 -2.14 8.93 -2.73
C GLY A 45 -2.35 9.23 -4.23
N MET A 46 -1.50 10.07 -4.80
CA MET A 46 -1.54 10.33 -6.26
C MET A 46 -0.66 9.35 -7.06
N GLY A 47 -0.39 8.14 -6.55
CA GLY A 47 0.21 7.04 -7.30
C GLY A 47 1.73 7.07 -7.42
N PHE A 48 2.44 7.43 -6.34
CA PHE A 48 3.92 7.41 -6.37
C PHE A 48 4.46 5.99 -6.56
N PHE A 49 3.94 5.02 -5.82
CA PHE A 49 4.30 3.61 -5.98
C PHE A 49 3.40 2.89 -7.00
N THR A 50 2.13 3.28 -7.10
CA THR A 50 1.14 2.63 -8.00
C THR A 50 1.62 2.55 -9.44
N LEU A 51 2.23 3.62 -9.97
CA LEU A 51 2.71 3.62 -11.36
C LEU A 51 3.83 2.61 -11.58
N GLU A 52 4.69 2.42 -10.60
CA GLU A 52 5.76 1.44 -10.69
C GLU A 52 5.23 0.01 -10.47
N LEU A 53 4.32 -0.18 -9.50
CA LEU A 53 3.60 -1.44 -9.33
C LEU A 53 2.92 -1.86 -10.64
N ALA A 54 2.22 -0.93 -11.32
CA ALA A 54 1.54 -1.19 -12.59
C ALA A 54 2.51 -1.56 -13.73
N ARG A 55 3.74 -1.03 -13.74
CA ARG A 55 4.78 -1.47 -14.68
C ARG A 55 5.26 -2.87 -14.38
N LEU A 56 5.54 -3.15 -13.10
CA LEU A 56 6.07 -4.45 -12.65
C LEU A 56 5.08 -5.60 -12.84
N VAL A 57 3.78 -5.37 -12.57
CA VAL A 57 2.76 -6.41 -12.79
C VAL A 57 2.47 -6.68 -14.25
N GLY A 58 2.88 -5.77 -15.16
CA GLY A 58 2.70 -5.96 -16.59
C GLY A 58 1.23 -5.98 -17.06
N PRO A 59 0.98 -6.30 -18.35
CA PRO A 59 -0.36 -6.24 -18.93
C PRO A 59 -1.31 -7.33 -18.42
N SER A 60 -0.78 -8.42 -17.89
CA SER A 60 -1.57 -9.54 -17.34
C SER A 60 -1.87 -9.40 -15.85
N GLY A 61 -1.20 -8.47 -15.15
CA GLY A 61 -1.40 -8.21 -13.72
C GLY A 61 -2.34 -7.03 -13.45
N ARG A 62 -2.57 -6.76 -12.16
CA ARG A 62 -3.45 -5.66 -11.73
C ARG A 62 -3.00 -5.07 -10.40
N VAL A 63 -3.09 -3.75 -10.28
CA VAL A 63 -2.91 -3.02 -9.02
C VAL A 63 -4.28 -2.51 -8.56
N ILE A 64 -4.73 -2.99 -7.39
CA ILE A 64 -5.93 -2.52 -6.73
C ILE A 64 -5.50 -1.42 -5.77
N ALA A 65 -5.79 -0.18 -6.11
CA ALA A 65 -5.39 1.01 -5.37
C ALA A 65 -6.61 1.64 -4.70
N VAL A 66 -6.67 1.65 -3.37
CA VAL A 66 -7.84 2.11 -2.61
C VAL A 66 -7.50 3.33 -1.76
N ASP A 67 -8.30 4.38 -1.86
CA ASP A 67 -8.13 5.62 -1.09
C ASP A 67 -9.49 6.20 -0.69
N VAL A 68 -9.54 6.87 0.46
CA VAL A 68 -10.74 7.54 0.98
C VAL A 68 -10.91 8.95 0.41
N GLN A 69 -9.90 9.49 -0.27
CA GLN A 69 -9.89 10.85 -0.78
C GLN A 69 -10.14 10.89 -2.31
N PRO A 70 -11.27 11.46 -2.78
CA PRO A 70 -11.58 11.51 -4.21
C PRO A 70 -10.48 12.19 -5.04
N ARG A 71 -9.86 13.25 -4.50
CA ARG A 71 -8.80 14.00 -5.20
C ARG A 71 -7.51 13.20 -5.36
N MET A 72 -7.21 12.26 -4.45
CA MET A 72 -6.09 11.33 -4.59
C MET A 72 -6.34 10.37 -5.74
N ILE A 73 -7.54 9.75 -5.77
CA ILE A 73 -7.95 8.84 -6.84
C ILE A 73 -7.94 9.54 -8.21
N ASP A 74 -8.47 10.77 -8.31
CA ASP A 74 -8.45 11.54 -9.55
C ASP A 74 -7.02 11.89 -9.99
N GLY A 75 -6.15 12.24 -9.03
CA GLY A 75 -4.73 12.49 -9.28
C GLY A 75 -4.00 11.25 -9.78
N LEU A 76 -4.24 10.10 -9.13
CA LEU A 76 -3.71 8.81 -9.54
C LEU A 76 -4.13 8.46 -10.97
N LYS A 77 -5.44 8.53 -11.27
CA LYS A 77 -5.97 8.21 -12.61
C LYS A 77 -5.33 9.07 -13.70
N ARG A 78 -5.27 10.40 -13.49
CA ARG A 78 -4.60 11.29 -14.46
C ARG A 78 -3.13 10.91 -14.71
N ARG A 79 -2.40 10.55 -13.65
CA ARG A 79 -0.99 10.14 -13.78
C ARG A 79 -0.85 8.77 -14.42
N ALA A 80 -1.74 7.83 -14.13
CA ALA A 80 -1.75 6.51 -14.75
C ALA A 80 -2.08 6.57 -16.25
N ILE A 81 -3.00 7.46 -16.68
CA ILE A 81 -3.25 7.75 -18.10
C ILE A 81 -1.97 8.27 -18.77
N LYS A 82 -1.32 9.30 -18.16
CA LYS A 82 -0.09 9.89 -18.72
C LYS A 82 1.07 8.90 -18.80
N ALA A 83 1.09 7.91 -17.91
CA ALA A 83 2.11 6.86 -17.85
C ALA A 83 1.75 5.62 -18.69
N GLU A 84 0.58 5.62 -19.36
CA GLU A 84 0.06 4.52 -20.20
C GLU A 84 -0.06 3.19 -19.46
N VAL A 85 -0.51 3.25 -18.18
CA VAL A 85 -0.68 2.07 -17.31
C VAL A 85 -2.07 2.00 -16.64
N LEU A 86 -3.01 2.86 -17.05
CA LEU A 86 -4.34 2.92 -16.41
C LEU A 86 -5.11 1.60 -16.55
N ASP A 87 -4.91 0.88 -17.63
CA ASP A 87 -5.49 -0.45 -17.91
C ASP A 87 -5.16 -1.51 -16.85
N ARG A 88 -4.06 -1.31 -16.12
CA ARG A 88 -3.56 -2.19 -15.05
C ARG A 88 -3.91 -1.71 -13.64
N VAL A 89 -4.55 -0.53 -13.52
CA VAL A 89 -4.86 0.09 -12.24
C VAL A 89 -6.35 0.13 -11.99
N ASP A 90 -6.81 -0.59 -10.97
CA ASP A 90 -8.17 -0.54 -10.44
C ASP A 90 -8.18 0.45 -9.25
N ALA A 91 -8.40 1.74 -9.58
CA ALA A 91 -8.38 2.82 -8.59
C ALA A 91 -9.78 3.04 -8.01
N ARG A 92 -9.96 2.73 -6.72
CA ARG A 92 -11.24 2.74 -6.02
C ARG A 92 -11.29 3.83 -4.96
N LEU A 93 -12.37 4.60 -4.96
CA LEU A 93 -12.75 5.43 -3.82
C LEU A 93 -13.51 4.55 -2.82
N VAL A 94 -13.05 4.55 -1.57
CA VAL A 94 -13.60 3.70 -0.50
C VAL A 94 -13.97 4.54 0.71
N SER A 95 -14.67 3.93 1.68
CA SER A 95 -14.99 4.59 2.95
C SER A 95 -13.88 4.36 3.99
N ALA A 96 -13.85 5.18 5.04
CA ALA A 96 -12.93 4.98 6.16
C ALA A 96 -13.18 3.66 6.92
N ASP A 97 -14.39 3.11 6.78
CA ASP A 97 -14.81 1.89 7.48
C ASP A 97 -14.56 0.61 6.70
N SER A 98 -14.20 0.66 5.43
CA SER A 98 -13.95 -0.54 4.62
C SER A 98 -13.15 -0.22 3.37
N MET A 99 -12.18 -1.06 3.05
CA MET A 99 -11.41 -0.97 1.82
C MET A 99 -12.17 -1.41 0.55
N GLY A 100 -13.43 -1.85 0.68
CA GLY A 100 -14.26 -2.23 -0.47
C GLY A 100 -13.68 -3.38 -1.30
N LEU A 101 -13.11 -4.37 -0.64
CA LEU A 101 -12.39 -5.48 -1.27
C LEU A 101 -13.27 -6.72 -1.52
N ALA A 102 -14.60 -6.58 -1.45
CA ALA A 102 -15.52 -7.67 -1.72
C ALA A 102 -15.24 -8.31 -3.09
N GLY A 103 -15.28 -9.64 -3.15
CA GLY A 103 -14.98 -10.42 -4.35
C GLY A 103 -13.50 -10.66 -4.64
N LEU A 104 -12.60 -10.19 -3.77
CA LEU A 104 -11.15 -10.37 -3.93
C LEU A 104 -10.56 -11.41 -2.94
N ALA A 105 -11.41 -12.13 -2.18
CA ALA A 105 -10.96 -13.09 -1.20
C ALA A 105 -9.94 -14.09 -1.80
N GLY A 106 -8.78 -14.21 -1.17
CA GLY A 106 -7.71 -15.12 -1.57
C GLY A 106 -7.12 -14.85 -2.98
N THR A 107 -7.17 -13.62 -3.50
CA THR A 107 -6.65 -13.31 -4.84
C THR A 107 -5.37 -12.48 -4.83
N VAL A 108 -5.14 -11.67 -3.81
CA VAL A 108 -4.00 -10.75 -3.70
C VAL A 108 -2.72 -11.53 -3.37
N GLU A 109 -1.66 -11.25 -4.12
CA GLU A 109 -0.36 -11.92 -3.99
C GLU A 109 0.69 -11.05 -3.29
N PHE A 110 0.52 -9.73 -3.37
CA PHE A 110 1.36 -8.77 -2.67
C PHE A 110 0.54 -7.56 -2.21
N THR A 111 0.83 -7.05 -1.02
CA THR A 111 0.26 -5.80 -0.52
C THR A 111 1.37 -4.83 -0.16
N LEU A 112 1.25 -3.57 -0.59
CA LEU A 112 2.10 -2.48 -0.17
C LEU A 112 1.33 -1.55 0.76
N ALA A 113 1.66 -1.52 2.05
CA ALA A 113 1.17 -0.54 3.02
C ALA A 113 2.31 0.44 3.37
N PHE A 114 2.32 1.61 2.73
CA PHE A 114 3.42 2.56 2.83
C PHE A 114 2.97 3.91 3.40
N ALA A 115 3.41 4.22 4.63
CA ALA A 115 3.17 5.49 5.32
C ALA A 115 1.68 5.83 5.48
N MET A 116 0.84 4.84 5.87
CA MET A 116 -0.60 5.04 5.95
C MET A 116 -1.28 4.32 7.14
N VAL A 117 -0.68 3.26 7.70
CA VAL A 117 -1.34 2.46 8.74
C VAL A 117 -1.55 3.27 10.02
N HIS A 118 -0.62 4.16 10.36
CA HIS A 118 -0.73 5.06 11.51
C HIS A 118 -1.87 6.11 11.41
N GLU A 119 -2.45 6.30 10.22
CA GLU A 119 -3.59 7.21 9.99
C GLU A 119 -4.95 6.50 10.17
N LEU A 120 -4.95 5.15 10.24
CA LEU A 120 -6.17 4.36 10.24
C LEU A 120 -6.91 4.40 11.60
N PRO A 121 -8.24 4.42 11.58
CA PRO A 121 -9.04 4.38 12.81
C PRO A 121 -8.97 3.01 13.50
N SER A 122 -8.71 1.93 12.76
CA SER A 122 -8.63 0.56 13.28
C SER A 122 -7.59 -0.26 12.53
N ILE A 123 -6.41 -0.42 13.13
CA ILE A 123 -5.29 -1.20 12.59
C ILE A 123 -5.65 -2.69 12.48
N GLY A 124 -6.33 -3.24 13.50
CA GLY A 124 -6.74 -4.65 13.50
C GLY A 124 -7.71 -4.98 12.37
N ARG A 125 -8.68 -4.09 12.10
CA ARG A 125 -9.59 -4.26 10.97
C ARG A 125 -8.87 -4.20 9.63
N PHE A 126 -7.94 -3.27 9.47
CA PHE A 126 -7.11 -3.16 8.27
C PHE A 126 -6.39 -4.48 7.97
N PHE A 127 -5.67 -5.04 8.96
CA PHE A 127 -4.97 -6.30 8.75
C PHE A 127 -5.92 -7.49 8.52
N ALA A 128 -7.09 -7.49 9.14
CA ALA A 128 -8.11 -8.52 8.89
C ALA A 128 -8.62 -8.47 7.43
N GLU A 129 -8.96 -7.28 6.90
CA GLU A 129 -9.39 -7.12 5.51
C GLU A 129 -8.26 -7.49 4.52
N VAL A 130 -6.99 -7.11 4.80
CA VAL A 130 -5.84 -7.52 3.98
C VAL A 130 -5.66 -9.04 4.03
N ALA A 131 -5.79 -9.66 5.20
CA ALA A 131 -5.65 -11.10 5.35
C ALA A 131 -6.71 -11.90 4.58
N GLU A 132 -7.95 -11.40 4.57
CA GLU A 132 -9.07 -12.02 3.84
C GLU A 132 -8.80 -12.08 2.33
N VAL A 133 -8.26 -11.01 1.76
CA VAL A 133 -8.01 -10.96 0.31
C VAL A 133 -6.69 -11.58 -0.11
N SER A 134 -5.77 -11.78 0.83
CA SER A 134 -4.45 -12.34 0.56
C SER A 134 -4.50 -13.84 0.26
N LYS A 135 -3.79 -14.29 -0.78
CA LYS A 135 -3.51 -15.71 -0.98
C LYS A 135 -2.69 -16.25 0.20
N PRO A 136 -2.82 -17.54 0.55
CA PRO A 136 -1.83 -18.20 1.42
C PRO A 136 -0.41 -18.00 0.86
N GLY A 137 0.52 -17.58 1.69
CA GLY A 137 1.89 -17.27 1.29
C GLY A 137 2.10 -15.88 0.65
N ALA A 138 1.05 -15.11 0.41
CA ALA A 138 1.17 -13.72 -0.07
C ALA A 138 2.00 -12.87 0.88
N CYS A 139 2.74 -11.91 0.33
CA CYS A 139 3.57 -11.00 1.11
C CYS A 139 2.90 -9.63 1.29
N LEU A 140 3.14 -9.02 2.45
CA LEU A 140 2.80 -7.63 2.75
C LEU A 140 4.07 -6.89 3.15
N LEU A 141 4.41 -5.83 2.42
CA LEU A 141 5.45 -4.88 2.82
C LEU A 141 4.80 -3.72 3.58
N LEU A 142 5.04 -3.69 4.88
CA LEU A 142 4.65 -2.60 5.76
C LEU A 142 5.83 -1.65 5.95
N ALA A 143 5.65 -0.35 5.68
CA ALA A 143 6.67 0.65 5.89
C ALA A 143 6.07 1.94 6.46
N GLU A 144 6.52 2.35 7.65
CA GLU A 144 6.02 3.51 8.38
C GLU A 144 7.11 4.54 8.65
N PRO A 145 6.86 5.86 8.44
CA PRO A 145 7.89 6.89 8.58
C PRO A 145 8.28 7.07 10.05
N ARG A 146 9.59 7.03 10.35
CA ARG A 146 10.14 7.20 11.71
C ARG A 146 9.81 8.55 12.36
N GLY A 147 9.39 9.54 11.57
CA GLY A 147 8.94 10.83 12.09
C GLY A 147 7.50 10.82 12.61
N HIS A 148 6.70 9.79 12.28
CA HIS A 148 5.30 9.66 12.66
C HIS A 148 5.07 8.46 13.58
N VAL A 149 5.82 7.38 13.38
CA VAL A 149 5.68 6.12 14.10
C VAL A 149 7.00 5.79 14.79
N ASN A 150 6.98 5.63 16.12
CA ASN A 150 8.13 5.16 16.86
C ASN A 150 8.19 3.62 16.89
N THR A 151 9.28 3.07 17.41
CA THR A 151 9.50 1.61 17.45
C THR A 151 8.40 0.86 18.20
N VAL A 152 7.91 1.39 19.32
CA VAL A 152 6.87 0.75 20.14
C VAL A 152 5.56 0.67 19.36
N GLN A 153 5.18 1.76 18.68
CA GLN A 153 3.99 1.80 17.83
C GLN A 153 4.11 0.83 16.66
N PHE A 154 5.27 0.78 16.00
CA PHE A 154 5.51 -0.15 14.89
C PHE A 154 5.43 -1.61 15.33
N GLU A 155 5.99 -1.96 16.52
CA GLU A 155 5.85 -3.33 17.05
C GLU A 155 4.38 -3.66 17.41
N ALA A 156 3.58 -2.68 17.83
CA ALA A 156 2.14 -2.87 18.05
C ALA A 156 1.39 -3.14 16.73
N GLU A 157 1.77 -2.47 15.63
CA GLU A 157 1.24 -2.77 14.29
C GLU A 157 1.60 -4.19 13.86
N LEU A 158 2.85 -4.63 14.07
CA LEU A 158 3.29 -5.98 13.74
C LEU A 158 2.55 -7.05 14.57
N LYS A 159 2.27 -6.76 15.85
CA LYS A 159 1.46 -7.63 16.69
C LYS A 159 0.04 -7.77 16.11
N SER A 160 -0.57 -6.66 15.72
CA SER A 160 -1.90 -6.66 15.09
C SER A 160 -1.93 -7.44 13.78
N ALA A 161 -0.88 -7.33 12.96
CA ALA A 161 -0.72 -8.14 11.76
C ALA A 161 -0.59 -9.63 12.07
N SER A 162 0.16 -9.99 13.12
CA SER A 162 0.30 -11.38 13.58
C SER A 162 -1.04 -11.97 14.04
N GLU A 163 -1.84 -11.20 14.77
CA GLU A 163 -3.19 -11.58 15.19
C GLU A 163 -4.14 -11.82 14.01
N ALA A 164 -3.90 -11.14 12.86
CA ALA A 164 -4.63 -11.33 11.61
C ALA A 164 -4.07 -12.47 10.73
N GLY A 165 -3.07 -13.23 11.19
CA GLY A 165 -2.52 -14.39 10.50
C GLY A 165 -1.37 -14.07 9.55
N PHE A 166 -0.59 -13.02 9.83
CA PHE A 166 0.68 -12.76 9.16
C PHE A 166 1.87 -13.13 10.05
N SER A 167 2.94 -13.63 9.46
CA SER A 167 4.21 -13.87 10.13
C SER A 167 5.30 -12.92 9.61
N LEU A 168 6.16 -12.44 10.49
CA LEU A 168 7.31 -11.63 10.12
C LEU A 168 8.35 -12.49 9.38
N VAL A 169 8.75 -12.07 8.19
CA VAL A 169 9.77 -12.75 7.36
C VAL A 169 11.10 -12.01 7.40
N ASP A 170 11.06 -10.66 7.28
CA ASP A 170 12.26 -9.84 7.17
C ASP A 170 11.98 -8.40 7.64
N ARG A 171 13.06 -7.66 7.91
CA ARG A 171 13.02 -6.22 8.20
C ARG A 171 13.89 -5.48 7.17
N PRO A 172 13.37 -5.26 5.95
CA PRO A 172 14.12 -4.62 4.89
C PRO A 172 14.47 -3.17 5.25
N SER A 173 15.62 -2.72 4.78
CA SER A 173 16.05 -1.33 4.98
C SER A 173 15.30 -0.41 4.02
N VAL A 174 14.35 0.37 4.54
CA VAL A 174 13.67 1.44 3.82
C VAL A 174 14.06 2.78 4.44
N ARG A 175 14.60 3.67 3.61
CA ARG A 175 15.14 4.96 4.08
C ARG A 175 14.11 5.71 4.93
N ARG A 176 14.53 6.18 6.12
CA ARG A 176 13.71 6.98 7.08
C ARG A 176 12.42 6.29 7.54
N SER A 177 12.29 4.98 7.35
CA SER A 177 11.11 4.23 7.76
C SER A 177 11.48 3.06 8.68
N HIS A 178 10.53 2.64 9.51
CA HIS A 178 10.47 1.28 10.00
C HIS A 178 9.85 0.43 8.90
N ALA A 179 10.40 -0.74 8.62
CA ALA A 179 9.84 -1.60 7.59
C ALA A 179 9.87 -3.07 8.03
N ALA A 180 8.86 -3.81 7.58
CA ALA A 180 8.73 -5.24 7.79
C ALA A 180 8.11 -5.90 6.56
N LEU A 181 8.66 -7.04 6.15
CA LEU A 181 8.06 -7.94 5.18
C LEU A 181 7.33 -9.04 5.96
N LEU A 182 6.04 -9.13 5.76
CA LEU A 182 5.16 -10.08 6.41
C LEU A 182 4.66 -11.09 5.37
N ARG A 183 4.35 -12.32 5.82
CA ARG A 183 3.78 -13.38 4.98
C ARG A 183 2.48 -13.88 5.57
N LYS A 184 1.45 -14.03 4.73
CA LYS A 184 0.17 -14.65 5.10
C LYS A 184 0.38 -16.15 5.34
N LEU A 185 -0.07 -16.60 6.51
CA LEU A 185 -0.08 -18.01 6.91
C LEU A 185 -1.18 -18.80 6.22
#